data_7d6c95bce8a6a3e3a3222dc5a94db7f1
#
_entry.id   7d6c95bce8a6a3e3a3222dc5a94db7f1
#
_cell.length_a   1.000
_cell.length_b   1.000
_cell.length_c   1.000
_cell.angle_alpha   90.00
_cell.angle_beta   90.00
_cell.angle_gamma   90.00
#
_symmetry.space_group_name_H-M   'P 1'
#
loop_
_entity.id
_entity.type
_entity.pdbx_description
1 polymer ?
#
loop_
_entity_poly.entity_id
_entity_poly.type
_entity_poly.pdbx_seq_one_letter_code
_entity_poly.pdbx_strand_id
1 'polypeptide(L)'
;MDFEPFLRRCEAKFPKEECLEIIIEKIEEVFSDDNFRHNSRACELFYITDKISKAQFFRMKKYVKELYDWLFELGKVTQEQREYVASLTMDDVISDEEIRSCYFSNLDGALDFVRAVGRRCGLDEEDDLLMIKSIVILSWHGLERSEMVEIRKSDLLVADKTVLFRNREPIVLPTEYFNILHRFAELDVHRGFPTGKRQVYEYSPYLMRASRSIQMDKDKVSQAVKRFNVVAIDQFGHRLSTRALQNNGAFCRMLESGEQDSRALTVAVKNIVGCDRHAAFWYKVMYEKWKNIFYPDGEVGDQ
;
A
#
# COMPACT_ATOMS: atom_id res chain seq x y z
N MET A 1 -27.11 20.95 -3.25
CA MET A 1 -26.57 22.15 -3.93
C MET A 1 -26.51 21.86 -5.40
N ASP A 2 -26.78 22.84 -6.30
CA ASP A 2 -26.58 22.65 -7.74
C ASP A 2 -25.10 22.89 -8.09
N PHE A 3 -24.40 21.86 -8.53
CA PHE A 3 -22.98 21.93 -8.91
C PHE A 3 -22.74 22.15 -10.42
N GLU A 4 -23.80 22.26 -11.23
CA GLU A 4 -23.69 22.50 -12.67
C GLU A 4 -22.86 23.75 -13.03
N PRO A 5 -22.99 24.91 -12.33
CA PRO A 5 -22.14 26.06 -12.58
C PRO A 5 -20.65 25.81 -12.29
N PHE A 6 -20.35 25.01 -11.25
CA PHE A 6 -18.99 24.61 -10.92
C PHE A 6 -18.40 23.70 -12.01
N LEU A 7 -19.21 22.78 -12.54
CA LEU A 7 -18.80 21.89 -13.62
C LEU A 7 -18.37 22.66 -14.86
N ARG A 8 -19.21 23.56 -15.35
CA ARG A 8 -18.91 24.41 -16.50
C ARG A 8 -17.63 25.23 -16.30
N ARG A 9 -17.39 25.68 -15.07
CA ARG A 9 -16.17 26.39 -14.70
C ARG A 9 -14.93 25.49 -14.77
N CYS A 10 -15.02 24.24 -14.31
CA CYS A 10 -13.95 23.26 -14.41
C CYS A 10 -13.67 22.87 -15.86
N GLU A 11 -14.68 22.59 -16.67
CA GLU A 11 -14.53 22.30 -18.10
C GLU A 11 -13.85 23.44 -18.86
N ALA A 12 -14.19 24.68 -18.58
CA ALA A 12 -13.54 25.84 -19.18
C ALA A 12 -12.07 25.99 -18.81
N LYS A 13 -11.70 25.66 -17.54
CA LYS A 13 -10.33 25.76 -17.04
C LYS A 13 -9.47 24.53 -17.35
N PHE A 14 -10.08 23.36 -17.42
CA PHE A 14 -9.39 22.06 -17.53
C PHE A 14 -9.96 21.18 -18.66
N PRO A 15 -9.99 21.64 -19.91
CA PRO A 15 -10.78 21.05 -21.02
C PRO A 15 -10.31 19.68 -21.50
N LYS A 16 -9.27 19.08 -20.93
CA LYS A 16 -8.65 17.82 -21.38
C LYS A 16 -8.69 16.69 -20.33
N GLU A 17 -9.48 16.81 -19.29
CA GLU A 17 -9.45 15.82 -18.21
C GLU A 17 -10.69 14.93 -18.21
N GLU A 18 -10.45 13.63 -18.45
CA GLU A 18 -11.44 12.54 -18.47
C GLU A 18 -12.02 12.16 -17.10
N CYS A 19 -11.64 12.87 -16.01
CA CYS A 19 -12.00 12.47 -14.64
C CYS A 19 -13.01 13.39 -13.98
N LEU A 20 -13.67 14.28 -14.74
CA LEU A 20 -14.54 15.29 -14.15
C LEU A 20 -15.76 14.65 -13.45
N GLU A 21 -16.37 13.64 -14.07
CA GLU A 21 -17.53 12.93 -13.52
C GLU A 21 -17.22 12.27 -12.18
N ILE A 22 -16.09 11.57 -12.07
CA ILE A 22 -15.66 10.91 -10.83
C ILE A 22 -15.41 11.93 -9.70
N ILE A 23 -14.88 13.11 -10.06
CA ILE A 23 -14.63 14.18 -9.10
C ILE A 23 -15.95 14.77 -8.58
N ILE A 24 -16.95 14.86 -9.45
CA ILE A 24 -18.28 15.36 -9.09
C ILE A 24 -18.97 14.39 -8.15
N GLU A 25 -19.03 13.11 -8.49
CA GLU A 25 -19.60 12.09 -7.63
C GLU A 25 -18.99 12.16 -6.22
N LYS A 26 -17.66 12.35 -6.14
CA LYS A 26 -16.98 12.51 -4.85
C LYS A 26 -17.34 13.80 -4.12
N ILE A 27 -17.47 14.91 -4.82
CA ILE A 27 -17.91 16.18 -4.25
C ILE A 27 -19.34 16.05 -3.73
N GLU A 28 -20.23 15.47 -4.50
CA GLU A 28 -21.63 15.24 -4.11
C GLU A 28 -21.71 14.31 -2.88
N GLU A 29 -20.91 13.23 -2.83
CA GLU A 29 -20.81 12.36 -1.67
C GLU A 29 -20.40 13.12 -0.41
N VAL A 30 -19.31 13.90 -0.49
CA VAL A 30 -18.75 14.62 0.67
C VAL A 30 -19.65 15.75 1.14
N PHE A 31 -20.38 16.40 0.23
CA PHE A 31 -21.24 17.56 0.55
C PHE A 31 -22.75 17.27 0.57
N SER A 32 -23.16 15.99 0.51
CA SER A 32 -24.57 15.60 0.49
C SER A 32 -25.36 16.11 1.68
N ASP A 33 -24.74 16.31 2.84
CA ASP A 33 -25.38 16.66 4.12
C ASP A 33 -25.15 18.11 4.58
N ASP A 34 -24.99 19.09 3.72
CA ASP A 34 -24.60 20.45 4.11
C ASP A 34 -23.25 20.57 4.87
N ASN A 35 -22.50 19.52 4.94
CA ASN A 35 -21.26 19.41 5.73
C ASN A 35 -20.03 20.11 5.11
N PHE A 36 -20.18 20.72 3.94
CA PHE A 36 -19.12 21.54 3.31
C PHE A 36 -18.68 22.75 4.17
N ARG A 37 -19.35 22.98 5.31
CA ARG A 37 -18.96 24.00 6.28
C ARG A 37 -17.76 23.63 7.13
N HIS A 38 -17.35 22.37 7.12
CA HIS A 38 -16.25 21.86 7.96
C HIS A 38 -14.99 21.59 7.14
N ASN A 39 -13.91 22.33 7.45
CA ASN A 39 -12.61 22.16 6.80
C ASN A 39 -12.05 20.73 6.89
N SER A 40 -12.34 19.99 7.97
CA SER A 40 -11.91 18.61 8.16
C SER A 40 -12.35 17.69 7.02
N ARG A 41 -13.46 17.98 6.36
CA ARG A 41 -13.94 17.20 5.22
C ARG A 41 -13.26 17.54 3.90
N ALA A 42 -12.56 18.66 3.80
CA ALA A 42 -11.83 19.02 2.59
C ALA A 42 -10.78 17.97 2.21
N CYS A 43 -10.16 17.33 3.21
CA CYS A 43 -9.20 16.25 2.98
C CYS A 43 -9.83 15.02 2.31
N GLU A 44 -11.10 14.72 2.59
CA GLU A 44 -11.82 13.58 2.00
C GLU A 44 -11.95 13.71 0.48
N LEU A 45 -12.01 14.94 -0.04
CA LEU A 45 -12.11 15.21 -1.48
C LEU A 45 -10.88 14.74 -2.27
N PHE A 46 -9.75 14.51 -1.61
CA PHE A 46 -8.55 14.01 -2.26
C PHE A 46 -8.57 12.49 -2.50
N TYR A 47 -9.49 11.77 -1.87
CA TYR A 47 -9.63 10.32 -1.98
C TYR A 47 -10.70 9.96 -3.01
N ILE A 48 -10.30 9.67 -4.26
CA ILE A 48 -11.19 9.11 -5.28
C ILE A 48 -11.36 7.60 -5.07
N THR A 49 -10.35 6.95 -4.48
CA THR A 49 -10.34 5.53 -4.12
C THR A 49 -9.80 5.42 -2.70
N ASP A 50 -9.85 4.24 -2.10
CA ASP A 50 -9.28 3.96 -0.76
C ASP A 50 -7.77 4.26 -0.62
N LYS A 51 -7.13 4.80 -1.66
CA LYS A 51 -5.69 5.10 -1.69
C LYS A 51 -5.46 6.41 -2.42
N ILE A 52 -4.72 7.30 -1.77
CA ILE A 52 -4.23 8.50 -2.41
C ILE A 52 -2.85 8.25 -3.05
N SER A 53 -2.65 8.73 -4.26
CA SER A 53 -1.35 8.78 -4.93
C SER A 53 -0.92 10.22 -5.14
N LYS A 54 0.39 10.46 -5.35
CA LYS A 54 0.89 11.81 -5.68
C LYS A 54 0.19 12.42 -6.89
N ALA A 55 0.03 11.65 -7.97
CA ALA A 55 -0.64 12.13 -9.17
C ALA A 55 -2.10 12.47 -8.90
N GLN A 56 -2.79 11.65 -8.12
CA GLN A 56 -4.16 11.88 -7.68
C GLN A 56 -4.27 13.14 -6.81
N PHE A 57 -3.38 13.30 -5.82
CA PHE A 57 -3.35 14.49 -4.97
C PHE A 57 -3.23 15.77 -5.80
N PHE A 58 -2.22 15.89 -6.68
CA PHE A 58 -2.03 17.10 -7.48
C PHE A 58 -3.15 17.33 -8.49
N ARG A 59 -3.75 16.26 -9.02
CA ARG A 59 -4.93 16.37 -9.88
C ARG A 59 -6.10 16.92 -9.07
N MET A 60 -6.39 16.34 -7.91
CA MET A 60 -7.50 16.77 -7.06
C MET A 60 -7.30 18.16 -6.49
N LYS A 61 -6.07 18.53 -6.10
CA LYS A 61 -5.78 19.84 -5.50
C LYS A 61 -6.30 21.02 -6.32
N LYS A 62 -6.15 20.97 -7.65
CA LYS A 62 -6.65 22.04 -8.51
C LYS A 62 -8.17 22.11 -8.55
N TYR A 63 -8.88 20.98 -8.52
CA TYR A 63 -10.34 20.93 -8.50
C TYR A 63 -10.90 21.35 -7.14
N VAL A 64 -10.31 20.85 -6.06
CA VAL A 64 -10.72 21.22 -4.70
C VAL A 64 -10.48 22.71 -4.46
N LYS A 65 -9.36 23.24 -4.93
CA LYS A 65 -9.10 24.69 -4.87
C LYS A 65 -10.17 25.47 -5.64
N GLU A 66 -10.49 25.06 -6.88
CA GLU A 66 -11.49 25.70 -7.70
C GLU A 66 -12.89 25.62 -7.07
N LEU A 67 -13.21 24.50 -6.44
CA LEU A 67 -14.46 24.33 -5.69
C LEU A 67 -14.56 25.35 -4.55
N TYR A 68 -13.50 25.51 -3.76
CA TYR A 68 -13.52 26.46 -2.63
C TYR A 68 -13.47 27.92 -3.10
N ASP A 69 -12.83 28.22 -4.23
CA ASP A 69 -12.90 29.54 -4.87
C ASP A 69 -14.35 29.85 -5.28
N TRP A 70 -15.05 28.90 -5.91
CA TRP A 70 -16.45 29.04 -6.29
C TRP A 70 -17.40 29.14 -5.09
N LEU A 71 -17.21 28.28 -4.06
CA LEU A 71 -18.00 28.34 -2.82
C LEU A 71 -17.80 29.66 -2.06
N PHE A 72 -16.59 30.23 -2.11
CA PHE A 72 -16.30 31.54 -1.54
C PHE A 72 -17.07 32.66 -2.28
N GLU A 73 -17.09 32.65 -3.60
CA GLU A 73 -17.86 33.60 -4.41
C GLU A 73 -19.36 33.52 -4.10
N LEU A 74 -19.86 32.33 -3.72
CA LEU A 74 -21.25 32.13 -3.29
C LEU A 74 -21.49 32.48 -1.81
N GLY A 75 -20.49 32.93 -1.07
CA GLY A 75 -20.56 33.19 0.37
C GLY A 75 -20.82 31.96 1.25
N LYS A 76 -20.49 30.77 0.75
CA LYS A 76 -20.69 29.47 1.44
C LYS A 76 -19.52 29.05 2.31
N VAL A 77 -18.33 29.55 2.04
CA VAL A 77 -17.11 29.33 2.84
C VAL A 77 -16.44 30.66 3.15
N THR A 78 -15.65 30.69 4.23
CA THR A 78 -14.90 31.88 4.63
C THR A 78 -13.60 31.98 3.87
N GLN A 79 -12.97 33.18 3.90
CA GLN A 79 -11.64 33.37 3.35
C GLN A 79 -10.61 32.42 4.01
N GLU A 80 -10.70 32.24 5.33
CA GLU A 80 -9.83 31.35 6.09
C GLU A 80 -9.95 29.89 5.61
N GLN A 81 -11.17 29.41 5.39
CA GLN A 81 -11.44 28.06 4.86
C GLN A 81 -10.88 27.88 3.45
N ARG A 82 -11.01 28.88 2.61
CA ARG A 82 -10.44 28.89 1.25
C ARG A 82 -8.91 28.83 1.28
N GLU A 83 -8.27 29.64 2.13
CA GLU A 83 -6.81 29.66 2.30
C GLU A 83 -6.29 28.34 2.88
N TYR A 84 -6.98 27.78 3.87
CA TYR A 84 -6.68 26.47 4.41
C TYR A 84 -6.59 25.40 3.31
N VAL A 85 -7.63 25.27 2.48
CA VAL A 85 -7.65 24.30 1.38
C VAL A 85 -6.55 24.55 0.36
N ALA A 86 -6.26 25.81 0.04
CA ALA A 86 -5.18 26.17 -0.86
C ALA A 86 -3.79 25.79 -0.30
N SER A 87 -3.63 25.82 1.03
CA SER A 87 -2.39 25.48 1.72
C SER A 87 -2.18 23.99 1.90
N LEU A 88 -3.22 23.13 1.82
CA LEU A 88 -3.12 21.69 2.05
C LEU A 88 -1.97 21.06 1.25
N THR A 89 -1.17 20.29 1.94
CA THR A 89 -0.09 19.47 1.39
C THR A 89 -0.49 17.99 1.36
N MET A 90 0.30 17.15 0.73
CA MET A 90 0.09 15.69 0.83
C MET A 90 0.17 15.19 2.26
N ASP A 91 1.00 15.82 3.08
CA ASP A 91 1.19 15.44 4.46
C ASP A 91 -0.07 15.68 5.30
N ASP A 92 -0.80 16.75 5.03
CA ASP A 92 -2.07 17.05 5.69
C ASP A 92 -3.19 16.08 5.27
N VAL A 93 -3.13 15.57 4.04
CA VAL A 93 -4.18 14.71 3.47
C VAL A 93 -3.97 13.24 3.85
N ILE A 94 -2.74 12.76 3.88
CA ILE A 94 -2.45 11.37 4.29
C ILE A 94 -2.60 11.26 5.81
N SER A 95 -3.65 10.58 6.26
CA SER A 95 -3.88 10.41 7.70
C SER A 95 -2.93 9.39 8.32
N ASP A 96 -2.60 9.60 9.60
CA ASP A 96 -1.84 8.63 10.39
C ASP A 96 -2.60 7.31 10.52
N GLU A 97 -3.94 7.37 10.55
CA GLU A 97 -4.79 6.19 10.62
C GLU A 97 -4.66 5.33 9.35
N GLU A 98 -4.59 5.94 8.16
CA GLU A 98 -4.34 5.20 6.93
C GLU A 98 -2.99 4.51 6.96
N ILE A 99 -1.94 5.19 7.44
CA ILE A 99 -0.63 4.56 7.58
C ILE A 99 -0.71 3.40 8.59
N ARG A 100 -1.30 3.62 9.77
CA ARG A 100 -1.47 2.57 10.78
C ARG A 100 -2.30 1.38 10.29
N SER A 101 -3.22 1.59 9.35
CA SER A 101 -4.12 0.56 8.84
C SER A 101 -3.51 -0.37 7.79
N CYS A 102 -2.36 -0.05 7.21
CA CYS A 102 -1.76 -0.88 6.14
C CYS A 102 -0.23 -0.92 6.12
N TYR A 103 0.45 -0.19 7.03
CA TYR A 103 1.90 -0.21 7.18
C TYR A 103 2.29 -0.90 8.48
N PHE A 104 3.52 -1.40 8.52
CA PHE A 104 4.12 -2.11 9.65
C PHE A 104 5.47 -1.48 10.00
N SER A 105 5.91 -1.63 11.24
CA SER A 105 7.23 -1.17 11.66
C SER A 105 8.36 -2.01 11.02
N ASN A 106 8.18 -3.34 10.99
CA ASN A 106 9.15 -4.29 10.45
C ASN A 106 8.46 -5.49 9.81
N LEU A 107 9.24 -6.38 9.20
CA LEU A 107 8.73 -7.58 8.52
C LEU A 107 8.11 -8.58 9.50
N ASP A 108 8.68 -8.73 10.69
CA ASP A 108 8.13 -9.63 11.71
C ASP A 108 6.75 -9.18 12.16
N GLY A 109 6.54 -7.88 12.38
CA GLY A 109 5.21 -7.33 12.68
C GLY A 109 4.18 -7.63 11.59
N ALA A 110 4.59 -7.59 10.32
CA ALA A 110 3.71 -7.97 9.21
C ALA A 110 3.40 -9.49 9.21
N LEU A 111 4.38 -10.33 9.51
CA LEU A 111 4.19 -11.78 9.61
C LEU A 111 3.37 -12.17 10.85
N ASP A 112 3.57 -11.49 11.97
CA ASP A 112 2.77 -11.68 13.19
C ASP A 112 1.31 -11.29 12.97
N PHE A 113 1.07 -10.23 12.24
CA PHE A 113 -0.29 -9.86 11.81
C PHE A 113 -0.93 -10.98 10.98
N VAL A 114 -0.20 -11.57 10.02
CA VAL A 114 -0.70 -12.72 9.24
C VAL A 114 -1.05 -13.89 10.15
N ARG A 115 -0.20 -14.20 11.14
CA ARG A 115 -0.47 -15.25 12.15
C ARG A 115 -1.70 -14.92 12.98
N ALA A 116 -1.85 -13.68 13.46
CA ALA A 116 -2.99 -13.25 14.26
C ALA A 116 -4.33 -13.41 13.51
N VAL A 117 -4.37 -13.02 12.24
CA VAL A 117 -5.56 -13.23 11.37
C VAL A 117 -5.82 -14.73 11.17
N GLY A 118 -4.77 -15.54 10.97
CA GLY A 118 -4.89 -16.99 10.83
C GLY A 118 -5.53 -17.65 12.04
N ARG A 119 -5.08 -17.32 13.23
CA ARG A 119 -5.63 -17.84 14.49
C ARG A 119 -7.13 -17.60 14.63
N ARG A 120 -7.63 -16.45 14.17
CA ARG A 120 -9.08 -16.17 14.14
C ARG A 120 -9.87 -17.11 13.23
N CYS A 121 -9.19 -17.71 12.24
CA CYS A 121 -9.77 -18.70 11.34
C CYS A 121 -9.43 -20.15 11.72
N GLY A 122 -8.82 -20.39 12.89
CA GLY A 122 -8.31 -21.70 13.31
C GLY A 122 -7.16 -22.20 12.41
N LEU A 123 -6.38 -21.30 11.87
CA LEU A 123 -5.21 -21.52 11.01
C LEU A 123 -3.97 -20.99 11.75
N ASP A 124 -3.46 -21.76 12.70
CA ASP A 124 -2.36 -21.40 13.59
C ASP A 124 -1.16 -22.37 13.52
N GLU A 125 -1.26 -23.39 12.67
CA GLU A 125 -0.14 -24.27 12.41
C GLU A 125 0.96 -23.56 11.62
N GLU A 126 2.19 -24.03 11.75
CA GLU A 126 3.37 -23.40 11.14
C GLU A 126 3.26 -23.34 9.61
N ASP A 127 2.67 -24.37 9.00
CA ASP A 127 2.44 -24.46 7.55
C ASP A 127 1.20 -23.71 7.07
N ASP A 128 0.40 -23.20 8.00
CA ASP A 128 -0.75 -22.41 7.62
C ASP A 128 -0.33 -21.04 7.05
N LEU A 129 -1.09 -20.59 6.06
CA LEU A 129 -0.90 -19.30 5.42
C LEU A 129 0.49 -19.07 4.78
N LEU A 130 1.25 -20.14 4.48
CA LEU A 130 2.57 -20.01 3.85
C LEU A 130 2.54 -19.20 2.54
N MET A 131 1.48 -19.31 1.75
CA MET A 131 1.31 -18.48 0.55
C MET A 131 1.21 -17.00 0.88
N ILE A 132 0.42 -16.61 1.89
CA ILE A 132 0.29 -15.20 2.31
C ILE A 132 1.59 -14.70 2.93
N LYS A 133 2.23 -15.50 3.81
CA LYS A 133 3.54 -15.18 4.38
C LYS A 133 4.59 -14.97 3.28
N SER A 134 4.60 -15.83 2.24
CA SER A 134 5.49 -15.68 1.09
C SER A 134 5.23 -14.41 0.29
N ILE A 135 3.97 -14.06 0.05
CA ILE A 135 3.61 -12.80 -0.60
C ILE A 135 4.09 -11.61 0.21
N VAL A 136 3.96 -11.64 1.54
CA VAL A 136 4.43 -10.58 2.44
C VAL A 136 5.95 -10.43 2.33
N ILE A 137 6.72 -11.52 2.47
CA ILE A 137 8.18 -11.51 2.39
C ILE A 137 8.66 -10.97 1.02
N LEU A 138 8.12 -11.51 -0.06
CA LEU A 138 8.53 -11.11 -1.41
C LEU A 138 8.15 -9.65 -1.71
N SER A 139 6.96 -9.20 -1.27
CA SER A 139 6.56 -7.79 -1.39
C SER A 139 7.50 -6.89 -0.60
N TRP A 140 7.86 -7.25 0.64
CA TRP A 140 8.78 -6.50 1.50
C TRP A 140 10.14 -6.26 0.83
N HIS A 141 10.60 -7.27 0.09
CA HIS A 141 11.83 -7.17 -0.70
C HIS A 141 11.62 -6.50 -2.08
N GLY A 142 10.48 -5.85 -2.29
CA GLY A 142 10.23 -4.99 -3.43
C GLY A 142 9.72 -5.71 -4.68
N LEU A 143 9.35 -7.01 -4.60
CA LEU A 143 8.85 -7.73 -5.77
C LEU A 143 7.43 -7.31 -6.13
N GLU A 144 7.20 -7.15 -7.42
CA GLU A 144 5.86 -7.02 -7.97
C GLU A 144 5.18 -8.38 -8.12
N ARG A 145 3.85 -8.38 -8.17
CA ARG A 145 3.06 -9.62 -8.32
C ARG A 145 3.41 -10.40 -9.59
N SER A 146 3.75 -9.68 -10.67
CA SER A 146 4.23 -10.26 -11.94
C SER A 146 5.55 -11.01 -11.77
N GLU A 147 6.47 -10.49 -10.95
CA GLU A 147 7.75 -11.13 -10.66
C GLU A 147 7.58 -12.34 -9.74
N MET A 148 6.72 -12.23 -8.71
CA MET A 148 6.46 -13.33 -7.76
C MET A 148 5.99 -14.62 -8.44
N VAL A 149 5.12 -14.50 -9.46
CA VAL A 149 4.55 -15.67 -10.16
C VAL A 149 5.55 -16.31 -11.13
N GLU A 150 6.65 -15.65 -11.44
CA GLU A 150 7.72 -16.16 -12.28
C GLU A 150 8.78 -16.99 -11.51
N ILE A 151 8.82 -16.87 -10.16
CA ILE A 151 9.80 -17.58 -9.33
C ILE A 151 9.56 -19.08 -9.42
N ARG A 152 10.62 -19.82 -9.74
CA ARG A 152 10.60 -21.28 -9.71
C ARG A 152 11.13 -21.80 -8.38
N LYS A 153 10.76 -23.01 -8.01
CA LYS A 153 11.33 -23.70 -6.84
C LYS A 153 12.86 -23.85 -6.93
N SER A 154 13.36 -24.08 -8.15
CA SER A 154 14.83 -24.14 -8.42
C SER A 154 15.56 -22.83 -8.22
N ASP A 155 14.84 -21.72 -8.17
CA ASP A 155 15.44 -20.39 -7.94
C ASP A 155 15.68 -20.13 -6.45
N LEU A 156 15.24 -21.03 -5.57
CA LEU A 156 15.52 -21.01 -4.13
C LEU A 156 16.81 -21.75 -3.83
N LEU A 157 17.92 -21.03 -3.68
CA LEU A 157 19.23 -21.61 -3.37
C LEU A 157 19.37 -21.83 -1.86
N VAL A 158 19.16 -23.07 -1.42
CA VAL A 158 19.13 -23.44 0.01
C VAL A 158 20.45 -23.17 0.73
N ALA A 159 21.59 -23.40 0.05
CA ALA A 159 22.91 -23.23 0.64
C ALA A 159 23.17 -21.79 1.10
N ASP A 160 22.79 -20.82 0.26
CA ASP A 160 23.11 -19.41 0.45
C ASP A 160 21.89 -18.60 0.90
N LYS A 161 20.74 -19.24 1.13
CA LYS A 161 19.47 -18.58 1.45
C LYS A 161 19.10 -17.48 0.43
N THR A 162 19.39 -17.73 -0.83
CA THR A 162 19.24 -16.77 -1.92
C THR A 162 18.06 -17.12 -2.80
N VAL A 163 17.32 -16.09 -3.21
CA VAL A 163 16.28 -16.18 -4.23
C VAL A 163 16.80 -15.54 -5.51
N LEU A 164 16.82 -16.31 -6.60
CA LEU A 164 17.21 -15.83 -7.92
C LEU A 164 16.03 -15.24 -8.69
N PHE A 165 16.33 -14.28 -9.55
CA PHE A 165 15.35 -13.63 -10.42
C PHE A 165 15.91 -13.49 -11.83
N ARG A 166 15.03 -13.45 -12.84
CA ARG A 166 15.46 -13.33 -14.24
C ARG A 166 15.99 -11.94 -14.59
N ASN A 167 15.40 -10.90 -14.01
CA ASN A 167 15.58 -9.52 -14.46
C ASN A 167 16.05 -8.58 -13.35
N ARG A 168 16.53 -9.10 -12.24
CA ARG A 168 17.05 -8.31 -11.10
C ARG A 168 18.09 -9.09 -10.33
N GLU A 169 18.84 -8.39 -9.49
CA GLU A 169 19.83 -8.98 -8.60
C GLU A 169 19.20 -10.00 -7.65
N PRO A 170 19.90 -11.07 -7.33
CA PRO A 170 19.48 -12.05 -6.32
C PRO A 170 19.27 -11.39 -4.96
N ILE A 171 18.35 -11.94 -4.17
CA ILE A 171 18.09 -11.47 -2.81
C ILE A 171 18.52 -12.56 -1.83
N VAL A 172 19.44 -12.22 -0.93
CA VAL A 172 19.80 -13.04 0.23
C VAL A 172 18.81 -12.73 1.35
N LEU A 173 18.17 -13.76 1.88
CA LEU A 173 17.18 -13.62 2.96
C LEU A 173 17.74 -14.14 4.28
N PRO A 174 17.36 -13.56 5.42
CA PRO A 174 17.50 -14.21 6.72
C PRO A 174 16.92 -15.62 6.70
N THR A 175 17.52 -16.52 7.45
CA THR A 175 17.20 -17.96 7.43
C THR A 175 15.73 -18.23 7.72
N GLU A 176 15.14 -17.51 8.66
CA GLU A 176 13.71 -17.63 9.02
C GLU A 176 12.78 -17.32 7.85
N TYR A 177 13.04 -16.26 7.10
CA TYR A 177 12.20 -15.87 5.96
C TYR A 177 12.41 -16.78 4.77
N PHE A 178 13.67 -17.18 4.51
CA PHE A 178 13.96 -18.17 3.48
C PHE A 178 13.24 -19.49 3.74
N ASN A 179 13.25 -19.97 4.99
CA ASN A 179 12.59 -21.22 5.37
C ASN A 179 11.07 -21.17 5.12
N ILE A 180 10.42 -20.01 5.30
CA ILE A 180 9.00 -19.87 4.96
C ILE A 180 8.76 -20.10 3.45
N LEU A 181 9.59 -19.50 2.60
CA LEU A 181 9.50 -19.69 1.14
C LEU A 181 9.82 -21.14 0.75
N HIS A 182 10.86 -21.73 1.33
CA HIS A 182 11.26 -23.11 1.04
C HIS A 182 10.17 -24.10 1.48
N ARG A 183 9.62 -23.95 2.69
CA ARG A 183 8.50 -24.81 3.15
C ARG A 183 7.27 -24.65 2.24
N PHE A 184 6.96 -23.43 1.81
CA PHE A 184 5.89 -23.24 0.83
C PHE A 184 6.18 -23.95 -0.50
N ALA A 185 7.42 -23.94 -0.96
CA ALA A 185 7.82 -24.66 -2.17
C ALA A 185 7.62 -26.18 -2.06
N GLU A 186 7.87 -26.77 -0.89
CA GLU A 186 7.76 -28.22 -0.65
C GLU A 186 6.36 -28.67 -0.25
N LEU A 187 5.46 -27.75 0.09
CA LEU A 187 4.14 -28.08 0.63
C LEU A 187 3.21 -28.67 -0.44
N ASP A 188 2.76 -29.93 -0.26
CA ASP A 188 1.83 -30.58 -1.18
C ASP A 188 0.35 -30.35 -0.81
N VAL A 189 0.08 -30.13 0.47
CA VAL A 189 -1.29 -29.94 1.00
C VAL A 189 -1.34 -28.70 1.86
N HIS A 190 -2.28 -27.83 1.61
CA HIS A 190 -2.49 -26.61 2.41
C HIS A 190 -3.93 -26.52 2.92
N ARG A 191 -4.13 -25.70 3.93
CA ARG A 191 -5.46 -25.34 4.42
C ARG A 191 -5.89 -24.03 3.77
N GLY A 192 -7.01 -24.10 3.04
CA GLY A 192 -7.53 -22.95 2.28
C GLY A 192 -8.10 -21.87 3.21
N PHE A 193 -7.63 -20.64 3.05
CA PHE A 193 -8.13 -19.49 3.79
C PHE A 193 -9.48 -18.99 3.22
N PRO A 194 -10.46 -18.57 4.06
CA PRO A 194 -10.46 -18.57 5.52
C PRO A 194 -11.03 -19.87 6.14
N THR A 195 -11.47 -20.82 5.34
CA THR A 195 -12.30 -21.96 5.78
C THR A 195 -11.54 -23.10 6.44
N GLY A 196 -10.23 -23.12 6.35
CA GLY A 196 -9.40 -24.23 6.82
C GLY A 196 -9.53 -25.53 6.04
N LYS A 197 -10.28 -25.53 4.92
CA LYS A 197 -10.50 -26.73 4.11
C LYS A 197 -9.18 -27.19 3.47
N ARG A 198 -8.86 -28.49 3.65
CA ARG A 198 -7.65 -29.07 3.03
C ARG A 198 -7.79 -29.07 1.50
N GLN A 199 -6.72 -28.62 0.85
CA GLN A 199 -6.58 -28.59 -0.60
C GLN A 199 -5.21 -29.13 -0.99
N VAL A 200 -5.15 -29.86 -2.09
CA VAL A 200 -3.91 -30.41 -2.64
C VAL A 200 -3.43 -29.50 -3.75
N TYR A 201 -2.15 -29.16 -3.73
CA TYR A 201 -1.51 -28.48 -4.85
C TYR A 201 -1.22 -29.45 -5.98
N GLU A 202 -1.47 -29.05 -7.21
CA GLU A 202 -0.91 -29.76 -8.36
C GLU A 202 0.62 -29.62 -8.40
N TYR A 203 1.27 -30.62 -8.98
CA TYR A 203 2.72 -30.53 -9.22
C TYR A 203 3.04 -29.29 -10.05
N SER A 204 3.97 -28.48 -9.57
CA SER A 204 4.35 -27.23 -10.21
C SER A 204 5.83 -26.94 -9.99
N PRO A 205 6.57 -26.51 -11.03
CA PRO A 205 7.93 -26.01 -10.87
C PRO A 205 7.96 -24.58 -10.29
N TYR A 206 6.81 -23.89 -10.16
CA TYR A 206 6.73 -22.53 -9.67
C TYR A 206 6.49 -22.47 -8.16
N LEU A 207 7.01 -21.43 -7.52
CA LEU A 207 6.76 -21.14 -6.11
C LEU A 207 5.28 -20.76 -5.90
N MET A 208 4.81 -19.77 -6.67
CA MET A 208 3.40 -19.34 -6.61
C MET A 208 2.52 -20.25 -7.46
N ARG A 209 1.76 -21.09 -6.78
CA ARG A 209 0.90 -22.14 -7.39
C ARG A 209 -0.49 -22.13 -6.75
N ALA A 210 -1.45 -22.68 -7.44
CA ALA A 210 -2.83 -22.81 -6.98
C ALA A 210 -3.29 -24.27 -7.08
N SER A 211 -4.35 -24.62 -6.36
CA SER A 211 -4.87 -26.00 -6.29
C SER A 211 -5.31 -26.59 -7.64
N ARG A 212 -5.51 -25.75 -8.66
CA ARG A 212 -5.99 -26.18 -9.99
C ARG A 212 -5.21 -25.56 -11.14
N SER A 213 -3.96 -25.16 -10.90
CA SER A 213 -3.17 -24.48 -11.91
C SER A 213 -1.68 -24.61 -11.57
N ILE A 214 -0.90 -25.03 -12.56
CA ILE A 214 0.55 -25.22 -12.46
C ILE A 214 1.24 -23.92 -12.03
N GLN A 215 0.79 -22.77 -12.54
CA GLN A 215 1.30 -21.45 -12.21
C GLN A 215 0.16 -20.53 -11.83
N MET A 216 0.37 -19.72 -10.83
CA MET A 216 -0.53 -18.63 -10.47
C MET A 216 -0.31 -17.45 -11.42
N ASP A 217 -1.38 -16.76 -11.78
CA ASP A 217 -1.27 -15.44 -12.40
C ASP A 217 -1.26 -14.31 -11.34
N LYS A 218 -0.86 -13.10 -11.73
CA LYS A 218 -0.79 -11.94 -10.84
C LYS A 218 -2.15 -11.57 -10.21
N ASP A 219 -3.26 -11.89 -10.90
CA ASP A 219 -4.60 -11.56 -10.41
C ASP A 219 -5.03 -12.54 -9.32
N LYS A 220 -4.63 -13.80 -9.39
CA LYS A 220 -4.84 -14.77 -8.31
C LYS A 220 -4.06 -14.39 -7.04
N VAL A 221 -2.84 -13.83 -7.17
CA VAL A 221 -2.11 -13.28 -6.03
C VAL A 221 -2.92 -12.13 -5.39
N SER A 222 -3.46 -11.23 -6.21
CA SER A 222 -4.33 -10.16 -5.72
C SER A 222 -5.60 -10.69 -5.05
N GLN A 223 -6.21 -11.72 -5.60
CA GLN A 223 -7.41 -12.35 -5.02
C GLN A 223 -7.09 -13.03 -3.68
N ALA A 224 -5.92 -13.66 -3.53
CA ALA A 224 -5.48 -14.24 -2.27
C ALA A 224 -5.38 -13.16 -1.17
N VAL A 225 -4.72 -12.03 -1.47
CA VAL A 225 -4.61 -10.89 -0.56
C VAL A 225 -6.00 -10.28 -0.27
N LYS A 226 -6.87 -10.12 -1.28
CA LYS A 226 -8.24 -9.62 -1.06
C LYS A 226 -9.04 -10.51 -0.13
N ARG A 227 -9.00 -11.84 -0.30
CA ARG A 227 -9.69 -12.78 0.59
C ARG A 227 -9.16 -12.70 2.02
N PHE A 228 -7.85 -12.58 2.18
CA PHE A 228 -7.22 -12.36 3.50
C PHE A 228 -7.73 -11.07 4.13
N ASN A 229 -7.78 -9.98 3.37
CA ASN A 229 -8.19 -8.67 3.85
C ASN A 229 -9.66 -8.61 4.31
N VAL A 230 -10.55 -9.43 3.79
CA VAL A 230 -11.93 -9.49 4.27
C VAL A 230 -11.97 -9.77 5.78
N VAL A 231 -11.21 -10.75 6.24
CA VAL A 231 -11.12 -11.08 7.68
C VAL A 231 -10.25 -10.08 8.43
N ALA A 232 -9.14 -9.66 7.83
CA ALA A 232 -8.18 -8.77 8.45
C ALA A 232 -8.80 -7.39 8.78
N ILE A 233 -9.56 -6.82 7.86
CA ILE A 233 -10.26 -5.54 8.06
C ILE A 233 -11.35 -5.69 9.12
N ASP A 234 -12.19 -6.72 8.99
CA ASP A 234 -13.31 -6.96 9.91
C ASP A 234 -12.85 -7.16 11.36
N GLN A 235 -11.77 -7.91 11.57
CA GLN A 235 -11.33 -8.30 12.91
C GLN A 235 -10.28 -7.37 13.53
N PHE A 236 -9.51 -6.64 12.73
CA PHE A 236 -8.35 -5.88 13.18
C PHE A 236 -8.32 -4.43 12.69
N GLY A 237 -9.23 -4.03 11.79
CA GLY A 237 -9.17 -2.71 11.15
C GLY A 237 -7.90 -2.47 10.28
N HIS A 238 -7.15 -3.54 10.00
CA HIS A 238 -5.87 -3.47 9.31
C HIS A 238 -5.87 -4.36 8.07
N ARG A 239 -5.12 -3.97 7.03
CA ARG A 239 -5.09 -4.68 5.75
C ARG A 239 -3.68 -4.91 5.24
N LEU A 240 -3.49 -5.98 4.47
CA LEU A 240 -2.29 -6.18 3.66
C LEU A 240 -2.45 -5.46 2.30
N SER A 241 -1.40 -4.77 1.89
CA SER A 241 -1.27 -4.22 0.55
C SER A 241 0.12 -4.53 0.03
N THR A 242 0.23 -5.22 -1.10
CA THR A 242 1.55 -5.52 -1.71
C THR A 242 2.35 -4.25 -1.95
N ARG A 243 1.70 -3.14 -2.34
CA ARG A 243 2.35 -1.85 -2.51
C ARG A 243 2.81 -1.23 -1.20
N ALA A 244 1.98 -1.28 -0.15
CA ALA A 244 2.39 -0.79 1.17
C ALA A 244 3.54 -1.63 1.74
N LEU A 245 3.54 -2.95 1.56
CA LEU A 245 4.65 -3.84 1.96
C LEU A 245 5.95 -3.53 1.21
N GLN A 246 5.90 -3.23 -0.09
CA GLN A 246 7.06 -2.77 -0.85
C GLN A 246 7.61 -1.46 -0.28
N ASN A 247 6.73 -0.50 0.02
CA ASN A 247 7.11 0.76 0.63
C ASN A 247 7.71 0.54 2.03
N ASN A 248 7.11 -0.32 2.86
CA ASN A 248 7.64 -0.68 4.17
C ASN A 248 9.07 -1.20 4.10
N GLY A 249 9.32 -2.19 3.23
CA GLY A 249 10.67 -2.73 3.04
C GLY A 249 11.66 -1.67 2.55
N ALA A 250 11.22 -0.74 1.68
CA ALA A 250 12.04 0.39 1.27
C ALA A 250 12.32 1.35 2.44
N PHE A 251 11.30 1.63 3.27
CA PHE A 251 11.43 2.52 4.42
C PHE A 251 12.36 1.94 5.50
N CYS A 252 12.28 0.63 5.77
CA CYS A 252 13.23 -0.02 6.67
C CYS A 252 14.67 0.10 6.16
N ARG A 253 14.91 -0.17 4.87
CA ARG A 253 16.26 0.00 4.29
C ARG A 253 16.74 1.45 4.32
N MET A 254 15.84 2.43 4.17
CA MET A 254 16.17 3.85 4.34
C MET A 254 16.53 4.17 5.79
N LEU A 255 15.79 3.61 6.75
CA LEU A 255 16.06 3.78 8.17
C LEU A 255 17.44 3.17 8.55
N GLU A 256 17.72 1.96 8.08
CA GLU A 256 19.01 1.27 8.27
C GLU A 256 20.18 2.01 7.65
N SER A 257 19.98 2.76 6.55
CA SER A 257 21.03 3.55 5.91
C SER A 257 21.50 4.73 6.77
N GLY A 258 20.74 5.12 7.79
CA GLY A 258 21.05 6.22 8.70
C GLY A 258 21.01 7.63 8.06
N GLU A 259 20.52 7.74 6.82
CA GLU A 259 20.50 8.99 6.09
C GLU A 259 19.45 9.96 6.66
N GLN A 260 19.91 11.05 7.24
CA GLN A 260 19.06 12.09 7.83
C GLN A 260 18.98 13.37 6.99
N ASP A 261 20.00 13.62 6.16
CA ASP A 261 19.99 14.77 5.26
C ASP A 261 18.96 14.62 4.16
N SER A 262 18.15 15.67 3.97
CA SER A 262 17.05 15.69 2.98
C SER A 262 17.52 15.39 1.55
N ARG A 263 18.76 15.73 1.20
CA ARG A 263 19.33 15.50 -0.12
C ARG A 263 19.85 14.07 -0.25
N ALA A 264 20.53 13.57 0.76
CA ALA A 264 21.01 12.21 0.86
C ALA A 264 19.83 11.23 0.89
N LEU A 265 18.78 11.53 1.66
CA LEU A 265 17.54 10.75 1.69
C LEU A 265 16.88 10.67 0.30
N THR A 266 16.86 11.76 -0.48
CA THR A 266 16.34 11.73 -1.85
C THR A 266 17.15 10.80 -2.75
N VAL A 267 18.48 10.77 -2.59
CA VAL A 267 19.37 9.86 -3.32
C VAL A 267 19.14 8.41 -2.88
N ALA A 268 19.06 8.16 -1.57
CA ALA A 268 18.77 6.85 -1.01
C ALA A 268 17.44 6.28 -1.53
N VAL A 269 16.36 7.09 -1.51
CA VAL A 269 15.06 6.70 -2.09
C VAL A 269 15.19 6.30 -3.55
N LYS A 270 15.89 7.08 -4.36
CA LYS A 270 16.09 6.75 -5.78
C LYS A 270 16.82 5.43 -5.96
N ASN A 271 17.85 5.17 -5.16
CA ASN A 271 18.65 3.96 -5.23
C ASN A 271 17.88 2.73 -4.72
N ILE A 272 17.13 2.87 -3.62
CA ILE A 272 16.41 1.77 -2.99
C ILE A 272 15.11 1.43 -3.74
N VAL A 273 14.39 2.46 -4.20
CA VAL A 273 13.06 2.30 -4.82
C VAL A 273 13.15 2.26 -6.35
N GLY A 274 14.24 2.72 -6.94
CA GLY A 274 14.43 2.78 -8.40
C GLY A 274 13.49 3.78 -9.08
N CYS A 275 13.09 4.86 -8.38
CA CYS A 275 12.10 5.80 -8.88
C CYS A 275 12.72 7.08 -9.47
N ASP A 276 11.93 7.82 -10.25
CA ASP A 276 12.32 9.13 -10.75
C ASP A 276 12.37 10.22 -9.63
N ARG A 277 12.90 11.39 -9.96
CA ARG A 277 13.05 12.51 -9.00
C ARG A 277 11.70 12.96 -8.40
N HIS A 278 10.62 12.90 -9.16
CA HIS A 278 9.30 13.34 -8.70
C HIS A 278 8.67 12.32 -7.75
N ALA A 279 8.83 11.03 -8.05
CA ALA A 279 8.37 9.98 -7.15
C ALA A 279 9.19 9.96 -5.84
N ALA A 280 10.49 10.28 -5.88
CA ALA A 280 11.34 10.32 -4.70
C ALA A 280 10.83 11.30 -3.63
N PHE A 281 10.30 12.45 -4.02
CA PHE A 281 9.72 13.40 -3.07
C PHE A 281 8.53 12.80 -2.29
N TRP A 282 7.63 12.10 -2.99
CA TRP A 282 6.48 11.45 -2.35
C TRP A 282 6.92 10.36 -1.38
N TYR A 283 7.88 9.52 -1.78
CA TYR A 283 8.43 8.48 -0.90
C TYR A 283 9.05 9.07 0.36
N LYS A 284 9.72 10.20 0.24
CA LYS A 284 10.30 10.91 1.39
C LYS A 284 9.23 11.35 2.38
N VAL A 285 8.16 12.00 1.91
CA VAL A 285 7.04 12.43 2.77
C VAL A 285 6.43 11.24 3.49
N MET A 286 6.17 10.14 2.75
CA MET A 286 5.62 8.92 3.32
C MET A 286 6.56 8.25 4.32
N TYR A 287 7.87 8.25 4.05
CA TYR A 287 8.89 7.72 4.94
C TYR A 287 8.96 8.51 6.25
N GLU A 288 9.02 9.82 6.19
CA GLU A 288 9.07 10.69 7.38
C GLU A 288 7.83 10.48 8.25
N LYS A 289 6.65 10.39 7.63
CA LYS A 289 5.41 10.14 8.35
C LYS A 289 5.38 8.73 8.97
N TRP A 290 5.76 7.71 8.21
CA TRP A 290 5.90 6.34 8.71
C TRP A 290 6.90 6.26 9.86
N LYS A 291 8.08 6.91 9.72
CA LYS A 291 9.10 6.96 10.77
C LYS A 291 8.56 7.58 12.05
N ASN A 292 7.87 8.71 11.96
CA ASN A 292 7.30 9.39 13.14
C ASN A 292 6.22 8.54 13.85
N ILE A 293 5.49 7.69 13.11
CA ILE A 293 4.46 6.83 13.66
C ILE A 293 5.04 5.61 14.36
N PHE A 294 6.05 4.96 13.76
CA PHE A 294 6.58 3.69 14.24
C PHE A 294 7.89 3.83 15.04
N TYR A 295 8.61 4.93 14.90
CA TYR A 295 9.90 5.21 15.55
C TYR A 295 9.95 6.67 16.04
N PRO A 296 9.03 7.10 16.93
CA PRO A 296 8.90 8.50 17.35
C PRO A 296 10.16 9.05 18.03
N ASP A 297 10.89 8.20 18.75
CA ASP A 297 12.10 8.60 19.49
C ASP A 297 13.40 8.48 18.69
N GLY A 298 13.29 8.10 17.40
CA GLY A 298 14.47 7.96 16.52
C GLY A 298 15.37 6.76 16.83
N GLU A 299 15.04 5.97 17.84
CA GLU A 299 15.79 4.78 18.19
C GLU A 299 15.34 3.59 17.31
N VAL A 300 16.26 3.15 16.47
CA VAL A 300 16.20 1.79 15.92
C VAL A 300 16.59 0.88 17.08
N GLY A 301 15.61 0.34 17.80
CA GLY A 301 15.89 -0.63 18.84
C GLY A 301 16.66 -1.81 18.22
N ASP A 302 17.82 -2.09 18.77
CA ASP A 302 18.50 -3.37 18.58
C ASP A 302 17.55 -4.47 19.08
N GLN A 303 16.82 -5.10 18.16
CA GLN A 303 16.03 -6.30 18.40
C GLN A 303 16.50 -7.43 17.51
#